data_5b97723d7ad025ceab7afcfd62d88824
#
_entry.id   5b97723d7ad025ceab7afcfd62d88824
#
_cell.length_a   1.000
_cell.length_b   1.000
_cell.length_c   1.000
_cell.angle_alpha   90.00
_cell.angle_beta   90.00
_cell.angle_gamma   90.00
#
_symmetry.space_group_name_H-M   'P 1'
#
loop_
_entity.id
_entity.type
_entity.pdbx_description
1 polymer ?
#
loop_
_entity_poly.entity_id
_entity_poly.type
_entity_poly.pdbx_seq_one_letter_code
_entity_poly.pdbx_strand_id
1 'polypeptide(L)'
;MVAITVSVPGKPTVNLDFAGKPPGQVTIKDVKIAIQAKFPQLVPNRQRITFPSVDGASKPVPLTDESRSLESYNVAEGSKLKLKDLGKQVGYRTLYLWEYVGPIFLNPLFLHLSTYLWGNYQYSALQLTIRNLIVIHFIKRFFESAFVHRFSRATVPLSYVIRNCLYYWGVCGLLIGLTLYRPAYSAASLKGSLLDNSTWITIWTIVELGAELLNLNTHLHLRSLRQPAGQPRKYPTGLGYGLVVCANYWFELVGIVAMVIMTGGDLGTIVYLLIGGYFMKIWSDQKYARYKKEFDAKVFPGKRYRLFPPFY
;
A
#
# COMPACT_ATOMS: atom_id res chain seq x y z
N MET A 1 3.75 29.63 -30.66
CA MET A 1 4.42 30.03 -29.40
C MET A 1 3.45 29.75 -28.27
N VAL A 2 3.88 29.16 -27.18
CA VAL A 2 2.97 28.99 -26.03
C VAL A 2 3.59 29.59 -24.78
N ALA A 3 2.87 30.57 -24.20
CA ALA A 3 3.15 31.13 -22.90
C ALA A 3 2.05 30.74 -21.93
N ILE A 4 2.41 30.21 -20.77
CA ILE A 4 1.48 29.77 -19.73
C ILE A 4 1.85 30.38 -18.38
N THR A 5 0.87 30.58 -17.54
CA THR A 5 1.06 31.09 -16.19
C THR A 5 0.83 30.00 -15.17
N VAL A 6 1.78 29.79 -14.23
CA VAL A 6 1.66 28.77 -13.17
C VAL A 6 1.61 29.44 -11.80
N SER A 7 0.49 29.29 -11.11
CA SER A 7 0.34 29.71 -9.71
C SER A 7 0.96 28.69 -8.77
N VAL A 8 1.94 29.12 -7.97
CA VAL A 8 2.69 28.28 -7.02
C VAL A 8 2.37 28.74 -5.59
N PRO A 9 1.78 27.90 -4.71
CA PRO A 9 1.43 28.31 -3.36
C PRO A 9 2.63 28.83 -2.57
N GLY A 10 2.44 30.00 -1.93
CA GLY A 10 3.49 30.64 -1.12
C GLY A 10 4.70 31.17 -1.92
N LYS A 11 4.56 31.28 -3.25
CA LYS A 11 5.60 31.80 -4.16
C LYS A 11 4.97 32.71 -5.21
N PRO A 12 5.76 33.58 -5.85
CA PRO A 12 5.30 34.36 -6.99
C PRO A 12 4.77 33.46 -8.10
N THR A 13 3.75 33.93 -8.78
CA THR A 13 3.26 33.30 -10.01
C THR A 13 4.34 33.33 -11.09
N VAL A 14 4.52 32.24 -11.81
CA VAL A 14 5.57 32.10 -12.83
C VAL A 14 4.94 32.11 -14.22
N ASN A 15 5.48 32.98 -15.07
CA ASN A 15 5.22 32.92 -16.50
C ASN A 15 6.29 32.04 -17.15
N LEU A 16 5.85 31.03 -17.87
CA LEU A 16 6.69 30.11 -18.64
C LEU A 16 6.43 30.36 -20.12
N ASP A 17 7.48 30.75 -20.82
CA ASP A 17 7.46 30.96 -22.27
C ASP A 17 8.27 29.84 -22.95
N PHE A 18 7.61 29.13 -23.86
CA PHE A 18 8.23 28.09 -24.69
C PHE A 18 8.38 28.63 -26.11
N ALA A 19 9.36 29.54 -26.27
CA ALA A 19 9.60 30.22 -27.51
C ALA A 19 9.69 29.30 -28.73
N GLY A 20 8.94 29.59 -29.77
CA GLY A 20 8.93 28.86 -31.04
C GLY A 20 8.16 27.51 -31.01
N LYS A 21 7.64 27.07 -29.86
CA LYS A 21 6.92 25.79 -29.76
C LYS A 21 5.40 26.00 -29.63
N PRO A 22 4.59 25.33 -30.43
CA PRO A 22 3.13 25.28 -30.22
C PRO A 22 2.78 24.35 -29.04
N PRO A 23 1.55 24.44 -28.48
CA PRO A 23 1.12 23.60 -27.33
C PRO A 23 1.26 22.09 -27.57
N GLY A 24 1.15 21.63 -28.80
CA GLY A 24 1.33 20.22 -29.17
C GLY A 24 2.75 19.69 -29.05
N GLN A 25 3.76 20.58 -29.03
CA GLN A 25 5.17 20.22 -28.90
C GLN A 25 5.74 20.41 -27.49
N VAL A 26 4.97 20.99 -26.58
CA VAL A 26 5.39 21.18 -25.18
C VAL A 26 4.72 20.11 -24.31
N THR A 27 5.52 19.26 -23.69
CA THR A 27 5.05 18.20 -22.81
C THR A 27 4.86 18.70 -21.37
N ILE A 28 4.08 17.97 -20.57
CA ILE A 28 3.96 18.25 -19.12
C ILE A 28 5.33 18.11 -18.43
N LYS A 29 6.21 17.25 -18.92
CA LYS A 29 7.59 17.12 -18.43
C LYS A 29 8.37 18.41 -18.65
N ASP A 30 8.25 19.05 -19.83
CA ASP A 30 8.92 20.33 -20.13
C ASP A 30 8.44 21.43 -19.18
N VAL A 31 7.14 21.50 -18.92
CA VAL A 31 6.56 22.44 -17.95
C VAL A 31 7.15 22.23 -16.56
N LYS A 32 7.25 20.98 -16.10
CA LYS A 32 7.82 20.66 -14.78
C LYS A 32 9.30 21.02 -14.68
N ILE A 33 10.08 20.78 -15.72
CA ILE A 33 11.50 21.17 -15.79
C ILE A 33 11.64 22.69 -15.75
N ALA A 34 10.80 23.41 -16.50
CA ALA A 34 10.81 24.88 -16.51
C ALA A 34 10.46 25.47 -15.13
N ILE A 35 9.50 24.88 -14.41
CA ILE A 35 9.18 25.24 -13.02
C ILE A 35 10.39 24.98 -12.11
N GLN A 36 11.03 23.82 -12.23
CA GLN A 36 12.22 23.50 -11.43
C GLN A 36 13.38 24.47 -11.69
N ALA A 37 13.56 24.92 -12.92
CA ALA A 37 14.59 25.91 -13.24
C ALA A 37 14.36 27.25 -12.50
N LYS A 38 13.09 27.63 -12.27
CA LYS A 38 12.73 28.83 -11.50
C LYS A 38 12.73 28.57 -9.98
N PHE A 39 12.40 27.36 -9.56
CA PHE A 39 12.33 26.94 -8.15
C PHE A 39 13.05 25.59 -7.95
N PRO A 40 14.38 25.56 -7.74
CA PRO A 40 15.17 24.32 -7.70
C PRO A 40 14.67 23.27 -6.69
N GLN A 41 14.05 23.70 -5.59
CA GLN A 41 13.49 22.81 -4.57
C GLN A 41 12.21 22.09 -5.01
N LEU A 42 11.53 22.57 -6.07
CA LEU A 42 10.33 21.93 -6.63
C LEU A 42 10.74 20.96 -7.76
N VAL A 43 11.39 19.86 -7.39
CA VAL A 43 11.71 18.80 -8.36
C VAL A 43 10.44 18.20 -8.99
N PRO A 44 10.47 17.66 -10.22
CA PRO A 44 9.29 17.25 -10.98
C PRO A 44 8.32 16.32 -10.22
N ASN A 45 8.84 15.40 -9.41
CA ASN A 45 8.01 14.48 -8.62
C ASN A 45 7.24 15.14 -7.45
N ARG A 46 7.66 16.36 -7.03
CA ARG A 46 6.92 17.17 -6.04
C ARG A 46 5.80 17.99 -6.66
N GLN A 47 5.80 18.17 -7.98
CA GLN A 47 4.90 19.05 -8.68
C GLN A 47 3.62 18.31 -9.09
N ARG A 48 2.49 18.65 -8.48
CA ARG A 48 1.17 18.27 -8.97
C ARG A 48 0.55 19.47 -9.67
N ILE A 49 0.55 19.43 -11.00
CA ILE A 49 -0.03 20.48 -11.84
C ILE A 49 -1.47 20.13 -12.15
N THR A 50 -2.36 21.11 -12.07
CA THR A 50 -3.77 21.00 -12.43
C THR A 50 -4.18 22.16 -13.32
N PHE A 51 -5.04 21.87 -14.29
CA PHE A 51 -5.69 22.87 -15.12
C PHE A 51 -7.11 23.12 -14.58
N PRO A 52 -7.50 24.37 -14.28
CA PRO A 52 -8.87 24.69 -13.91
C PRO A 52 -9.82 24.25 -15.00
N SER A 53 -10.99 23.75 -14.65
CA SER A 53 -12.02 23.43 -15.64
C SER A 53 -12.49 24.70 -16.35
N VAL A 54 -12.70 24.60 -17.65
CA VAL A 54 -13.17 25.72 -18.50
C VAL A 54 -14.54 26.22 -18.03
N ASP A 55 -15.37 25.32 -17.51
CA ASP A 55 -16.78 25.63 -17.15
C ASP A 55 -16.93 26.09 -15.69
N GLY A 56 -15.86 26.24 -14.92
CA GLY A 56 -15.90 26.67 -13.52
C GLY A 56 -16.65 25.72 -12.54
N ALA A 57 -17.46 24.81 -13.05
CA ALA A 57 -18.33 23.91 -12.30
C ALA A 57 -17.72 22.51 -12.08
N SER A 58 -16.74 22.12 -12.87
CA SER A 58 -16.10 20.80 -12.78
C SER A 58 -14.77 20.84 -12.01
N LYS A 59 -14.37 19.68 -11.47
CA LYS A 59 -13.10 19.58 -10.72
C LYS A 59 -11.91 19.86 -11.63
N PRO A 60 -10.85 20.54 -11.12
CA PRO A 60 -9.63 20.79 -11.88
C PRO A 60 -9.04 19.49 -12.46
N VAL A 61 -8.66 19.52 -13.73
CA VAL A 61 -8.07 18.37 -14.43
C VAL A 61 -6.59 18.23 -14.03
N PRO A 62 -6.18 17.11 -13.44
CA PRO A 62 -4.77 16.88 -13.10
C PRO A 62 -3.97 16.47 -14.36
N LEU A 63 -2.85 17.15 -14.62
CA LEU A 63 -1.92 16.87 -15.71
C LEU A 63 -0.93 15.79 -15.24
N THR A 64 -1.33 14.52 -15.33
CA THR A 64 -0.62 13.41 -14.69
C THR A 64 0.36 12.67 -15.59
N ASP A 65 0.11 12.66 -16.88
CA ASP A 65 0.97 11.99 -17.87
C ASP A 65 2.02 12.99 -18.37
N GLU A 66 3.26 12.79 -17.95
CA GLU A 66 4.37 13.69 -18.27
C GLU A 66 4.78 13.66 -19.74
N SER A 67 4.43 12.60 -20.49
CA SER A 67 4.73 12.47 -21.90
C SER A 67 3.73 13.17 -22.81
N ARG A 68 2.54 13.49 -22.30
CA ARG A 68 1.50 14.15 -23.09
C ARG A 68 1.76 15.65 -23.24
N SER A 69 1.36 16.18 -24.40
CA SER A 69 1.47 17.60 -24.71
C SER A 69 0.42 18.45 -23.97
N LEU A 70 0.66 19.75 -23.87
CA LEU A 70 -0.28 20.73 -23.33
C LEU A 70 -1.61 20.71 -24.12
N GLU A 71 -1.54 20.61 -25.45
CA GLU A 71 -2.71 20.55 -26.32
C GLU A 71 -3.62 19.36 -25.99
N SER A 72 -3.03 18.20 -25.67
CA SER A 72 -3.80 16.99 -25.31
C SER A 72 -4.62 17.13 -24.02
N TYR A 73 -4.36 18.18 -23.24
CA TYR A 73 -5.11 18.57 -22.07
C TYR A 73 -5.93 19.84 -22.29
N ASN A 74 -6.08 20.30 -23.54
CA ASN A 74 -6.73 21.56 -23.93
C ASN A 74 -6.12 22.81 -23.25
N VAL A 75 -4.81 22.75 -22.97
CA VAL A 75 -4.05 23.88 -22.43
C VAL A 75 -3.52 24.70 -23.60
N ALA A 76 -4.05 25.90 -23.78
CA ALA A 76 -3.71 26.84 -24.84
C ALA A 76 -2.78 27.95 -24.34
N GLU A 77 -2.37 28.84 -25.24
CA GLU A 77 -1.65 30.07 -24.90
C GLU A 77 -2.45 30.92 -23.88
N GLY A 78 -1.73 31.52 -22.93
CA GLY A 78 -2.33 32.32 -21.86
C GLY A 78 -3.01 31.52 -20.75
N SER A 79 -3.04 30.19 -20.83
CA SER A 79 -3.69 29.34 -19.82
C SER A 79 -3.03 29.50 -18.45
N LYS A 80 -3.90 29.46 -17.40
CA LYS A 80 -3.47 29.54 -16.00
C LYS A 80 -3.51 28.16 -15.36
N LEU A 81 -2.37 27.62 -14.98
CA LEU A 81 -2.21 26.35 -14.28
C LEU A 81 -2.04 26.58 -12.78
N LYS A 82 -2.46 25.60 -11.97
CA LYS A 82 -2.21 25.58 -10.52
C LYS A 82 -1.24 24.45 -10.18
N LEU A 83 -0.20 24.78 -9.44
CA LEU A 83 0.73 23.84 -8.89
C LEU A 83 0.41 23.58 -7.41
N LYS A 84 0.44 22.31 -7.00
CA LYS A 84 0.47 21.91 -5.58
C LYS A 84 1.79 21.22 -5.31
N ASP A 85 2.54 21.72 -4.34
CA ASP A 85 3.73 21.02 -3.82
C ASP A 85 3.30 19.80 -3.00
N LEU A 86 3.80 18.63 -3.36
CA LEU A 86 3.51 17.37 -2.69
C LEU A 86 4.49 17.07 -1.53
N GLY A 87 5.47 17.95 -1.30
CA GLY A 87 6.57 17.72 -0.35
C GLY A 87 7.58 16.68 -0.84
N LYS A 88 8.47 16.27 0.03
CA LYS A 88 9.47 15.23 -0.29
C LYS A 88 8.78 13.92 -0.69
N GLN A 89 9.18 13.37 -1.81
CA GLN A 89 8.59 12.17 -2.41
C GLN A 89 9.57 11.00 -2.39
N VAL A 90 9.03 9.79 -2.25
CA VAL A 90 9.76 8.52 -2.37
C VAL A 90 9.01 7.61 -3.35
N GLY A 91 9.73 6.72 -4.04
CA GLY A 91 9.11 5.74 -4.91
C GLY A 91 8.17 4.79 -4.15
N TYR A 92 6.99 4.47 -4.72
CA TYR A 92 6.08 3.51 -4.09
C TYR A 92 6.74 2.17 -3.82
N ARG A 93 7.55 1.65 -4.76
CA ARG A 93 8.30 0.40 -4.57
C ARG A 93 9.26 0.52 -3.39
N THR A 94 10.01 1.60 -3.30
CA THR A 94 10.95 1.85 -2.19
C THR A 94 10.22 1.88 -0.85
N LEU A 95 9.05 2.56 -0.76
CA LEU A 95 8.22 2.56 0.44
C LEU A 95 7.93 1.12 0.91
N TYR A 96 7.38 0.28 0.03
CA TYR A 96 6.99 -1.09 0.37
C TYR A 96 8.18 -1.98 0.73
N LEU A 97 9.31 -1.83 0.05
CA LEU A 97 10.52 -2.59 0.40
C LEU A 97 11.03 -2.21 1.79
N TRP A 98 11.03 -0.93 2.14
CA TRP A 98 11.42 -0.47 3.47
C TRP A 98 10.48 -0.96 4.56
N GLU A 99 9.17 -0.86 4.36
CA GLU A 99 8.22 -1.28 5.40
C GLU A 99 8.27 -2.79 5.68
N TYR A 100 8.50 -3.63 4.65
CA TYR A 100 8.52 -5.08 4.82
C TYR A 100 9.85 -5.64 5.33
N VAL A 101 10.95 -4.95 5.09
CA VAL A 101 12.27 -5.36 5.57
C VAL A 101 12.34 -5.42 7.11
N GLY A 102 11.67 -4.50 7.80
CA GLY A 102 11.71 -4.45 9.26
C GLY A 102 11.30 -5.74 9.96
N PRO A 103 10.07 -6.24 9.75
CA PRO A 103 9.62 -7.47 10.38
C PRO A 103 10.46 -8.71 10.04
N ILE A 104 11.07 -8.76 8.85
CA ILE A 104 11.98 -9.87 8.46
C ILE A 104 13.18 -9.98 9.41
N PHE A 105 13.74 -8.83 9.81
CA PHE A 105 14.91 -8.81 10.69
C PHE A 105 14.52 -8.70 12.16
N LEU A 106 13.51 -7.93 12.51
CA LEU A 106 13.16 -7.67 13.90
C LEU A 106 12.61 -8.90 14.61
N ASN A 107 11.78 -9.73 13.97
CA ASN A 107 11.25 -10.92 14.64
C ASN A 107 12.33 -11.95 15.01
N PRO A 108 13.25 -12.36 14.12
CA PRO A 108 14.38 -13.20 14.53
C PRO A 108 15.27 -12.54 15.56
N LEU A 109 15.53 -11.23 15.42
CA LEU A 109 16.36 -10.48 16.36
C LEU A 109 15.76 -10.46 17.76
N PHE A 110 14.45 -10.13 17.90
CA PHE A 110 13.79 -10.12 19.21
C PHE A 110 13.69 -11.50 19.83
N LEU A 111 13.47 -12.55 19.02
CA LEU A 111 13.54 -13.91 19.53
C LEU A 111 14.95 -14.24 20.08
N HIS A 112 16.01 -13.87 19.36
CA HIS A 112 17.38 -14.05 19.82
C HIS A 112 17.67 -13.20 21.07
N LEU A 113 17.28 -11.95 21.09
CA LEU A 113 17.50 -11.05 22.23
C LEU A 113 16.62 -11.37 23.46
N SER A 114 15.58 -12.16 23.30
CA SER A 114 14.63 -12.46 24.37
C SER A 114 15.30 -13.11 25.60
N THR A 115 16.30 -13.97 25.38
CA THR A 115 17.06 -14.57 26.48
C THR A 115 17.92 -13.58 27.24
N TYR A 116 18.38 -12.52 26.59
CA TYR A 116 19.09 -11.40 27.25
C TYR A 116 18.14 -10.48 28.02
N LEU A 117 16.90 -10.29 27.50
CA LEU A 117 15.91 -9.42 28.11
C LEU A 117 15.22 -10.06 29.32
N TRP A 118 14.96 -11.35 29.29
CA TRP A 118 14.14 -12.05 30.30
C TRP A 118 14.83 -13.28 30.91
N GLY A 119 16.12 -13.48 30.66
CA GLY A 119 16.86 -14.66 31.12
C GLY A 119 16.68 -15.89 30.22
N ASN A 120 17.46 -16.93 30.50
CA ASN A 120 17.46 -18.14 29.68
C ASN A 120 16.18 -18.94 29.84
N TYR A 121 15.54 -19.28 28.76
CA TYR A 121 14.40 -20.18 28.67
C TYR A 121 14.39 -20.92 27.32
N GLN A 122 13.71 -22.06 27.28
CA GLN A 122 13.54 -22.82 26.06
C GLN A 122 12.35 -22.27 25.25
N TYR A 123 12.59 -21.96 23.96
CA TYR A 123 11.54 -21.51 23.06
C TYR A 123 10.51 -22.61 22.83
N SER A 124 9.24 -22.24 22.80
CA SER A 124 8.15 -23.14 22.40
C SER A 124 8.11 -23.33 20.88
N ALA A 125 7.48 -24.42 20.46
CA ALA A 125 7.17 -24.65 19.05
C ALA A 125 6.32 -23.51 18.47
N LEU A 126 5.39 -22.95 19.26
CA LEU A 126 4.55 -21.80 18.90
C LEU A 126 5.39 -20.55 18.56
N GLN A 127 6.33 -20.17 19.44
CA GLN A 127 7.21 -19.00 19.21
C GLN A 127 8.03 -19.15 17.93
N LEU A 128 8.60 -20.33 17.70
CA LEU A 128 9.39 -20.61 16.50
C LEU A 128 8.51 -20.60 15.24
N THR A 129 7.31 -21.15 15.31
CA THR A 129 6.36 -21.19 14.19
C THR A 129 5.91 -19.78 13.81
N ILE A 130 5.44 -18.98 14.76
CA ILE A 130 4.98 -17.60 14.47
C ILE A 130 6.12 -16.75 13.90
N ARG A 131 7.35 -16.83 14.46
CA ARG A 131 8.52 -16.16 13.88
C ARG A 131 8.70 -16.54 12.42
N ASN A 132 8.64 -17.85 12.10
CA ASN A 132 8.83 -18.32 10.73
C ASN A 132 7.72 -17.83 9.80
N LEU A 133 6.44 -17.87 10.23
CA LEU A 133 5.32 -17.42 9.45
C LEU A 133 5.40 -15.91 9.15
N ILE A 134 5.74 -15.08 10.14
CA ILE A 134 5.94 -13.64 9.94
C ILE A 134 7.07 -13.39 8.93
N VAL A 135 8.19 -14.08 9.07
CA VAL A 135 9.34 -13.93 8.15
C VAL A 135 8.95 -14.35 6.73
N ILE A 136 8.28 -15.48 6.56
CA ILE A 136 7.80 -15.98 5.26
C ILE A 136 6.82 -14.96 4.62
N HIS A 137 5.83 -14.50 5.40
CA HIS A 137 4.89 -13.46 4.95
C HIS A 137 5.62 -12.24 4.40
N PHE A 138 6.52 -11.64 5.18
CA PHE A 138 7.18 -10.40 4.77
C PHE A 138 8.23 -10.61 3.68
N ILE A 139 8.90 -11.76 3.60
CA ILE A 139 9.73 -12.11 2.45
C ILE A 139 8.86 -12.16 1.18
N LYS A 140 7.72 -12.86 1.23
CA LYS A 140 6.76 -12.89 0.11
C LYS A 140 6.33 -11.46 -0.27
N ARG A 141 5.89 -10.64 0.68
CA ARG A 141 5.45 -9.26 0.45
C ARG A 141 6.57 -8.39 -0.15
N PHE A 142 7.80 -8.56 0.30
CA PHE A 142 8.98 -7.88 -0.24
C PHE A 142 9.18 -8.24 -1.72
N PHE A 143 9.20 -9.53 -2.07
CA PHE A 143 9.36 -9.97 -3.45
C PHE A 143 8.17 -9.60 -4.34
N GLU A 144 6.94 -9.65 -3.85
CA GLU A 144 5.76 -9.18 -4.57
C GLU A 144 5.88 -7.69 -4.90
N SER A 145 6.36 -6.87 -3.97
CA SER A 145 6.54 -5.43 -4.20
C SER A 145 7.69 -5.13 -5.16
N ALA A 146 8.75 -5.93 -5.12
CA ALA A 146 9.88 -5.79 -6.02
C ALA A 146 9.52 -6.18 -7.48
N PHE A 147 8.80 -7.29 -7.67
CA PHE A 147 8.69 -7.94 -8.97
C PHE A 147 7.26 -8.14 -9.48
N VAL A 148 6.26 -8.22 -8.60
CA VAL A 148 4.87 -8.52 -8.98
C VAL A 148 4.03 -7.26 -9.11
N HIS A 149 4.07 -6.36 -8.13
CA HIS A 149 3.17 -5.21 -8.09
C HIS A 149 3.46 -4.19 -9.20
N ARG A 150 2.38 -3.71 -9.83
CA ARG A 150 2.39 -2.58 -10.76
C ARG A 150 1.66 -1.41 -10.12
N PHE A 151 2.42 -0.42 -9.68
CA PHE A 151 1.87 0.73 -8.97
C PHE A 151 1.19 1.72 -9.93
N SER A 152 0.08 2.30 -9.50
CA SER A 152 -0.67 3.29 -10.28
C SER A 152 -0.08 4.71 -10.18
N ARG A 153 0.83 4.93 -9.25
CA ARG A 153 1.57 6.18 -9.05
C ARG A 153 3.03 5.86 -8.88
N ALA A 154 3.90 6.74 -9.39
CA ALA A 154 5.34 6.55 -9.27
C ALA A 154 5.84 6.80 -7.84
N THR A 155 5.31 7.83 -7.18
CA THR A 155 5.80 8.30 -5.88
C THR A 155 4.67 8.54 -4.88
N VAL A 156 5.07 8.70 -3.62
CA VAL A 156 4.23 8.96 -2.45
C VAL A 156 4.97 9.89 -1.49
N PRO A 157 4.28 10.69 -0.65
CA PRO A 157 4.95 11.53 0.34
C PRO A 157 5.84 10.71 1.29
N LEU A 158 7.04 11.22 1.58
CA LEU A 158 8.01 10.57 2.48
C LEU A 158 7.42 10.28 3.87
N SER A 159 6.48 11.11 4.35
CA SER A 159 5.78 10.88 5.61
C SER A 159 5.05 9.53 5.69
N TYR A 160 4.69 8.94 4.55
CA TYR A 160 4.06 7.62 4.51
C TYR A 160 5.06 6.51 4.85
N VAL A 161 6.35 6.68 4.55
CA VAL A 161 7.40 5.74 4.97
C VAL A 161 7.43 5.67 6.50
N ILE A 162 7.50 6.83 7.16
CA ILE A 162 7.53 6.90 8.63
C ILE A 162 6.29 6.25 9.22
N ARG A 163 5.10 6.64 8.76
CA ARG A 163 3.82 6.09 9.26
C ARG A 163 3.74 4.57 9.08
N ASN A 164 4.11 4.06 7.90
CA ASN A 164 4.01 2.64 7.61
C ASN A 164 5.08 1.84 8.36
N CYS A 165 6.30 2.37 8.48
CA CYS A 165 7.34 1.74 9.30
C CYS A 165 6.95 1.69 10.78
N LEU A 166 6.28 2.71 11.33
CA LEU A 166 5.74 2.65 12.69
C LEU A 166 4.76 1.48 12.88
N TYR A 167 3.96 1.17 11.87
CA TYR A 167 3.07 0.01 11.91
C TYR A 167 3.84 -1.31 11.74
N TYR A 168 4.62 -1.46 10.67
CA TYR A 168 5.27 -2.74 10.37
C TYR A 168 6.46 -3.04 11.30
N TRP A 169 7.32 -2.06 11.54
CA TRP A 169 8.47 -2.23 12.44
C TRP A 169 8.08 -2.13 13.91
N GLY A 170 7.22 -1.13 14.24
CA GLY A 170 6.80 -0.88 15.61
C GLY A 170 5.83 -1.95 16.12
N VAL A 171 4.76 -2.24 15.38
CA VAL A 171 3.75 -3.20 15.85
C VAL A 171 4.14 -4.63 15.49
N CYS A 172 4.37 -4.94 14.23
CA CYS A 172 4.65 -6.32 13.83
C CYS A 172 6.09 -6.76 14.19
N GLY A 173 7.07 -5.85 14.16
CA GLY A 173 8.43 -6.16 14.58
C GLY A 173 8.59 -6.10 16.11
N LEU A 174 8.51 -4.88 16.68
CA LEU A 174 8.84 -4.64 18.09
C LEU A 174 7.75 -5.16 19.05
N LEU A 175 6.48 -4.78 18.86
CA LEU A 175 5.42 -5.12 19.83
C LEU A 175 5.19 -6.63 19.88
N ILE A 176 5.05 -7.32 18.74
CA ILE A 176 4.96 -8.79 18.70
C ILE A 176 6.21 -9.41 19.31
N GLY A 177 7.40 -8.86 18.99
CA GLY A 177 8.66 -9.31 19.59
C GLY A 177 8.65 -9.28 21.11
N LEU A 178 8.13 -8.20 21.70
CA LEU A 178 8.07 -8.00 23.16
C LEU A 178 6.95 -8.82 23.83
N THR A 179 5.83 -9.03 23.17
CA THR A 179 4.68 -9.72 23.78
C THR A 179 4.73 -11.24 23.62
N LEU A 180 5.19 -11.72 22.46
CA LEU A 180 5.19 -13.14 22.13
C LEU A 180 6.51 -13.86 22.53
N TYR A 181 7.69 -13.21 22.35
CA TYR A 181 8.98 -13.84 22.62
C TYR A 181 9.42 -13.60 24.08
N ARG A 182 8.51 -13.76 25.03
CA ARG A 182 8.74 -13.68 26.48
C ARG A 182 8.55 -15.05 27.14
N PRO A 183 9.04 -15.26 28.37
CA PRO A 183 8.93 -16.55 29.07
C PRO A 183 7.51 -17.10 29.24
N ALA A 184 6.48 -16.22 29.27
CA ALA A 184 5.07 -16.63 29.32
C ALA A 184 4.63 -17.50 28.14
N TYR A 185 5.34 -17.41 27.01
CA TYR A 185 5.13 -18.26 25.82
C TYR A 185 6.24 -19.35 25.66
N SER A 186 7.11 -19.56 26.66
CA SER A 186 8.15 -20.57 26.64
C SER A 186 7.59 -21.98 26.60
N ALA A 187 8.42 -22.97 26.20
CA ALA A 187 8.05 -24.38 26.21
C ALA A 187 7.58 -24.84 27.59
N ALA A 188 8.22 -24.39 28.67
CA ALA A 188 7.81 -24.74 30.03
C ALA A 188 6.47 -24.14 30.43
N SER A 189 6.22 -22.85 30.07
CA SER A 189 5.00 -22.15 30.44
C SER A 189 3.77 -22.65 29.66
N LEU A 190 3.97 -23.09 28.42
CA LEU A 190 2.87 -23.59 27.57
C LEU A 190 2.60 -25.10 27.75
N LYS A 191 3.47 -25.83 28.46
CA LYS A 191 3.39 -27.28 28.60
C LYS A 191 2.00 -27.76 28.99
N GLY A 192 1.42 -28.65 28.17
CA GLY A 192 0.10 -29.23 28.39
C GLY A 192 -1.09 -28.30 28.07
N SER A 193 -0.83 -27.08 27.62
CA SER A 193 -1.88 -26.17 27.15
C SER A 193 -2.25 -26.43 25.69
N LEU A 194 -3.36 -25.83 25.23
CA LEU A 194 -3.76 -25.84 23.81
C LEU A 194 -2.65 -25.24 22.92
N LEU A 195 -1.92 -24.26 23.41
CA LEU A 195 -0.86 -23.56 22.66
C LEU A 195 0.43 -24.39 22.50
N ASP A 196 0.57 -25.49 23.27
CA ASP A 196 1.65 -26.46 23.14
C ASP A 196 1.22 -27.64 22.24
N ASN A 197 -0.04 -27.72 21.84
CA ASN A 197 -0.56 -28.82 21.05
C ASN A 197 -0.11 -28.72 19.58
N SER A 198 0.62 -29.74 19.11
CA SER A 198 1.14 -29.78 17.74
C SER A 198 0.04 -29.75 16.67
N THR A 199 -1.10 -30.39 16.91
CA THR A 199 -2.24 -30.37 15.97
C THR A 199 -2.83 -28.96 15.86
N TRP A 200 -2.98 -28.25 16.99
CA TRP A 200 -3.43 -26.86 17.00
C TRP A 200 -2.51 -25.96 16.18
N ILE A 201 -1.21 -26.00 16.44
CA ILE A 201 -0.20 -25.21 15.71
C ILE A 201 -0.22 -25.56 14.23
N THR A 202 -0.30 -26.86 13.88
CA THR A 202 -0.34 -27.31 12.48
C THR A 202 -1.58 -26.82 11.74
N ILE A 203 -2.78 -26.93 12.34
CA ILE A 203 -4.03 -26.46 11.72
C ILE A 203 -3.92 -24.98 11.35
N TRP A 204 -3.53 -24.13 12.31
CA TRP A 204 -3.47 -22.69 12.07
C TRP A 204 -2.31 -22.29 11.15
N THR A 205 -1.20 -23.05 11.14
CA THR A 205 -0.14 -22.90 10.16
C THR A 205 -0.64 -23.18 8.74
N ILE A 206 -1.42 -24.25 8.55
CA ILE A 206 -2.02 -24.57 7.23
C ILE A 206 -3.00 -23.48 6.80
N VAL A 207 -3.83 -22.97 7.70
CA VAL A 207 -4.77 -21.89 7.40
C VAL A 207 -4.02 -20.62 6.98
N GLU A 208 -2.98 -20.24 7.70
CA GLU A 208 -2.17 -19.05 7.40
C GLU A 208 -1.43 -19.19 6.06
N LEU A 209 -0.70 -20.29 5.84
CA LEU A 209 0.01 -20.53 4.58
C LEU A 209 -0.96 -20.66 3.39
N GLY A 210 -2.13 -21.26 3.59
CA GLY A 210 -3.20 -21.30 2.59
C GLY A 210 -3.68 -19.90 2.23
N ALA A 211 -3.91 -19.05 3.24
CA ALA A 211 -4.29 -17.66 3.04
C ALA A 211 -3.20 -16.86 2.29
N GLU A 212 -1.92 -17.11 2.60
CA GLU A 212 -0.78 -16.50 1.90
C GLU A 212 -0.73 -16.88 0.40
N LEU A 213 -0.97 -18.14 0.07
CA LEU A 213 -1.02 -18.62 -1.32
C LEU A 213 -2.21 -18.01 -2.06
N LEU A 214 -3.37 -17.92 -1.44
CA LEU A 214 -4.56 -17.28 -2.02
C LEU A 214 -4.35 -15.78 -2.20
N ASN A 215 -3.69 -15.11 -1.25
CA ASN A 215 -3.30 -13.72 -1.35
C ASN A 215 -2.33 -13.50 -2.53
N LEU A 216 -1.30 -14.34 -2.70
CA LEU A 216 -0.39 -14.29 -3.84
C LEU A 216 -1.15 -14.46 -5.17
N ASN A 217 -2.06 -15.43 -5.25
CA ASN A 217 -2.89 -15.65 -6.44
C ASN A 217 -3.68 -14.37 -6.81
N THR A 218 -4.29 -13.71 -5.82
CA THR A 218 -5.02 -12.46 -6.07
C THR A 218 -4.09 -11.32 -6.51
N HIS A 219 -2.86 -11.23 -6.02
CA HIS A 219 -1.88 -10.24 -6.46
C HIS A 219 -1.43 -10.48 -7.92
N LEU A 220 -1.18 -11.73 -8.29
CA LEU A 220 -0.86 -12.10 -9.68
C LEU A 220 -2.04 -11.78 -10.61
N HIS A 221 -3.26 -12.08 -10.19
CA HIS A 221 -4.47 -11.70 -10.94
C HIS A 221 -4.60 -10.18 -11.09
N LEU A 222 -4.45 -9.40 -10.02
CA LEU A 222 -4.48 -7.94 -10.09
C LEU A 222 -3.37 -7.37 -11.00
N ARG A 223 -2.19 -8.01 -11.05
CA ARG A 223 -1.12 -7.65 -11.98
C ARG A 223 -1.54 -7.86 -13.44
N SER A 224 -2.18 -8.99 -13.75
CA SER A 224 -2.62 -9.32 -15.11
C SER A 224 -3.70 -8.38 -15.64
N LEU A 225 -4.49 -7.77 -14.76
CA LEU A 225 -5.54 -6.82 -15.13
C LEU A 225 -5.02 -5.42 -15.45
N ARG A 226 -3.72 -5.14 -15.25
CA ARG A 226 -3.15 -3.81 -15.51
C ARG A 226 -3.09 -3.54 -17.00
N GLN A 227 -3.82 -2.51 -17.43
CA GLN A 227 -3.83 -2.02 -18.80
C GLN A 227 -2.78 -0.90 -19.00
N PRO A 228 -2.31 -0.68 -20.24
CA PRO A 228 -1.57 0.52 -20.62
C PRO A 228 -2.32 1.80 -20.25
N ALA A 229 -1.59 2.92 -20.16
CA ALA A 229 -2.19 4.22 -19.91
C ALA A 229 -3.27 4.54 -20.98
N GLY A 230 -4.40 5.08 -20.53
CA GLY A 230 -5.53 5.43 -21.42
C GLY A 230 -6.50 4.29 -21.72
N GLN A 231 -6.18 3.05 -21.40
CA GLN A 231 -7.11 1.93 -21.58
C GLN A 231 -8.07 1.77 -20.38
N PRO A 232 -9.32 1.33 -20.61
CA PRO A 232 -10.28 1.06 -19.54
C PRO A 232 -9.75 -0.01 -18.59
N ARG A 233 -10.01 0.17 -17.31
CA ARG A 233 -9.66 -0.84 -16.29
C ARG A 233 -10.55 -2.06 -16.42
N LYS A 234 -9.98 -3.25 -16.21
CA LYS A 234 -10.74 -4.48 -16.08
C LYS A 234 -11.18 -4.68 -14.63
N TYR A 235 -12.41 -5.19 -14.46
CA TYR A 235 -12.92 -5.56 -13.15
C TYR A 235 -12.28 -6.89 -12.71
N PRO A 236 -11.79 -7.01 -11.45
CA PRO A 236 -11.22 -8.26 -10.96
C PRO A 236 -12.32 -9.31 -10.74
N THR A 237 -12.06 -10.51 -11.25
CA THR A 237 -12.91 -11.70 -11.15
C THR A 237 -12.10 -12.86 -10.57
N GLY A 238 -12.72 -14.02 -10.42
CA GLY A 238 -12.05 -15.23 -9.95
C GLY A 238 -12.09 -15.39 -8.44
N LEU A 239 -11.15 -16.16 -7.90
CA LEU A 239 -11.16 -16.63 -6.51
C LEU A 239 -11.22 -15.49 -5.50
N GLY A 240 -12.24 -15.53 -4.62
CA GLY A 240 -12.51 -14.51 -3.61
C GLY A 240 -13.26 -13.28 -4.13
N TYR A 241 -13.05 -12.85 -5.39
CA TYR A 241 -13.71 -11.65 -5.94
C TYR A 241 -15.21 -11.84 -6.21
N GLY A 242 -15.72 -13.07 -6.24
CA GLY A 242 -17.14 -13.37 -6.24
C GLY A 242 -17.83 -13.01 -4.91
N LEU A 243 -17.10 -13.07 -3.80
CA LEU A 243 -17.59 -12.87 -2.45
C LEU A 243 -17.31 -11.45 -1.93
N VAL A 244 -16.07 -10.97 -2.07
CA VAL A 244 -15.62 -9.69 -1.52
C VAL A 244 -15.02 -8.78 -2.61
N VAL A 245 -15.07 -7.48 -2.38
CA VAL A 245 -14.49 -6.46 -3.29
C VAL A 245 -12.97 -6.48 -3.29
N CYS A 246 -12.37 -6.80 -2.15
CA CYS A 246 -10.92 -6.81 -1.95
C CYS A 246 -10.44 -8.18 -1.48
N ALA A 247 -10.46 -9.18 -2.38
CA ALA A 247 -10.07 -10.55 -2.05
C ALA A 247 -8.62 -10.64 -1.51
N ASN A 248 -7.70 -9.81 -2.02
CA ASN A 248 -6.34 -9.75 -1.50
C ASN A 248 -6.28 -9.31 -0.03
N TYR A 249 -7.07 -8.32 0.39
CA TYR A 249 -7.14 -7.91 1.80
C TYR A 249 -7.84 -8.95 2.66
N TRP A 250 -8.88 -9.61 2.12
CA TRP A 250 -9.58 -10.65 2.84
C TRP A 250 -8.67 -11.82 3.19
N PHE A 251 -7.91 -12.35 2.22
CA PHE A 251 -6.96 -13.43 2.49
C PHE A 251 -5.82 -12.98 3.43
N GLU A 252 -5.33 -11.76 3.31
CA GLU A 252 -4.33 -11.22 4.25
C GLU A 252 -4.89 -11.18 5.69
N LEU A 253 -6.15 -10.74 5.87
CA LEU A 253 -6.81 -10.77 7.18
C LEU A 253 -7.05 -12.17 7.71
N VAL A 254 -7.41 -13.15 6.87
CA VAL A 254 -7.54 -14.55 7.27
C VAL A 254 -6.21 -15.06 7.85
N GLY A 255 -5.09 -14.77 7.22
CA GLY A 255 -3.75 -15.12 7.73
C GLY A 255 -3.46 -14.47 9.08
N ILE A 256 -3.71 -13.15 9.22
CA ILE A 256 -3.49 -12.45 10.51
C ILE A 256 -4.40 -13.00 11.60
N VAL A 257 -5.69 -13.27 11.30
CA VAL A 257 -6.63 -13.89 12.25
C VAL A 257 -6.14 -15.27 12.68
N ALA A 258 -5.62 -16.07 11.74
CA ALA A 258 -5.03 -17.38 12.08
C ALA A 258 -3.88 -17.24 13.08
N MET A 259 -2.99 -16.25 12.91
CA MET A 259 -1.92 -15.98 13.88
C MET A 259 -2.47 -15.54 15.25
N VAL A 260 -3.50 -14.68 15.28
CA VAL A 260 -4.15 -14.26 16.54
C VAL A 260 -4.74 -15.46 17.28
N ILE A 261 -5.45 -16.34 16.57
CA ILE A 261 -6.05 -17.54 17.19
C ILE A 261 -4.96 -18.52 17.62
N MET A 262 -3.94 -18.77 16.78
CA MET A 262 -2.82 -19.66 17.07
C MET A 262 -2.10 -19.25 18.36
N THR A 263 -1.92 -17.95 18.60
CA THR A 263 -1.24 -17.42 19.77
C THR A 263 -2.13 -17.29 21.01
N GLY A 264 -3.42 -17.68 20.94
CA GLY A 264 -4.37 -17.50 22.02
C GLY A 264 -4.68 -16.04 22.33
N GLY A 265 -4.54 -15.15 21.34
CA GLY A 265 -4.82 -13.74 21.48
C GLY A 265 -3.64 -12.93 22.06
N ASP A 266 -2.43 -13.19 21.61
CA ASP A 266 -1.29 -12.33 21.97
C ASP A 266 -1.57 -10.87 21.63
N LEU A 267 -1.25 -9.95 22.56
CA LEU A 267 -1.55 -8.52 22.44
C LEU A 267 -0.96 -7.92 21.16
N GLY A 268 0.28 -8.25 20.82
CA GLY A 268 0.94 -7.73 19.61
C GLY A 268 0.22 -8.16 18.35
N THR A 269 -0.19 -9.42 18.26
CA THR A 269 -0.94 -9.95 17.10
C THR A 269 -2.35 -9.35 17.01
N ILE A 270 -3.03 -9.13 18.14
CA ILE A 270 -4.33 -8.43 18.17
C ILE A 270 -4.19 -6.98 17.68
N VAL A 271 -3.22 -6.24 18.19
CA VAL A 271 -3.00 -4.84 17.78
C VAL A 271 -2.63 -4.77 16.29
N TYR A 272 -1.82 -5.72 15.79
CA TYR A 272 -1.49 -5.85 14.38
C TYR A 272 -2.74 -6.06 13.52
N LEU A 273 -3.64 -6.98 13.93
CA LEU A 273 -4.92 -7.22 13.28
C LEU A 273 -5.83 -5.99 13.26
N LEU A 274 -5.99 -5.32 14.41
CA LEU A 274 -6.93 -4.20 14.54
C LEU A 274 -6.50 -3.00 13.68
N ILE A 275 -5.22 -2.63 13.71
CA ILE A 275 -4.72 -1.51 12.93
C ILE A 275 -4.74 -1.85 11.44
N GLY A 276 -4.24 -3.04 11.04
CA GLY A 276 -4.25 -3.49 9.65
C GLY A 276 -5.66 -3.61 9.08
N GLY A 277 -6.57 -4.25 9.83
CA GLY A 277 -7.97 -4.41 9.47
C GLY A 277 -8.69 -3.07 9.29
N TYR A 278 -8.43 -2.10 10.17
CA TYR A 278 -8.99 -0.75 10.06
C TYR A 278 -8.60 -0.06 8.75
N PHE A 279 -7.30 -0.07 8.39
CA PHE A 279 -6.87 0.55 7.15
C PHE A 279 -7.36 -0.21 5.91
N MET A 280 -7.35 -1.55 5.94
CA MET A 280 -7.88 -2.37 4.85
C MET A 280 -9.39 -2.13 4.65
N LYS A 281 -10.14 -1.90 5.73
CA LYS A 281 -11.55 -1.48 5.67
C LYS A 281 -11.70 -0.15 4.92
N ILE A 282 -10.95 0.87 5.30
CA ILE A 282 -11.00 2.19 4.64
C ILE A 282 -10.68 2.06 3.14
N TRP A 283 -9.65 1.30 2.80
CA TRP A 283 -9.26 1.12 1.39
C TRP A 283 -10.27 0.28 0.60
N SER A 284 -10.92 -0.69 1.24
CA SER A 284 -11.99 -1.47 0.60
C SER A 284 -13.22 -0.61 0.31
N ASP A 285 -13.58 0.30 1.22
CA ASP A 285 -14.67 1.28 1.01
C ASP A 285 -14.38 2.21 -0.18
N GLN A 286 -13.17 2.76 -0.23
CA GLN A 286 -12.74 3.61 -1.33
C GLN A 286 -12.78 2.85 -2.67
N LYS A 287 -12.36 1.58 -2.67
CA LYS A 287 -12.37 0.74 -3.85
C LYS A 287 -13.79 0.38 -4.28
N TYR A 288 -14.67 0.03 -3.33
CA TYR A 288 -16.07 -0.22 -3.58
C TYR A 288 -16.78 1.00 -4.20
N ALA A 289 -16.61 2.18 -3.59
CA ALA A 289 -17.18 3.42 -4.10
C ALA A 289 -16.68 3.76 -5.51
N ARG A 290 -15.40 3.47 -5.79
CA ARG A 290 -14.81 3.65 -7.12
C ARG A 290 -15.40 2.67 -8.12
N TYR A 291 -15.53 1.38 -7.79
CA TYR A 291 -16.07 0.37 -8.69
C TYR A 291 -17.51 0.66 -9.07
N LYS A 292 -18.33 1.17 -8.14
CA LYS A 292 -19.71 1.63 -8.46
C LYS A 292 -19.78 2.77 -9.47
N LYS A 293 -18.69 3.55 -9.61
CA LYS A 293 -18.61 4.65 -10.58
C LYS A 293 -17.97 4.23 -11.91
N GLU A 294 -17.02 3.28 -11.86
CA GLU A 294 -16.21 2.89 -13.02
C GLU A 294 -16.85 1.77 -13.83
N PHE A 295 -17.68 0.93 -13.22
CA PHE A 295 -18.23 -0.28 -13.86
C PHE A 295 -19.76 -0.25 -13.91
N ASP A 296 -20.30 -0.75 -15.02
CA ASP A 296 -21.73 -1.00 -15.17
C ASP A 296 -22.25 -1.98 -14.11
N ALA A 297 -23.53 -1.84 -13.73
CA ALA A 297 -24.19 -2.71 -12.75
C ALA A 297 -24.21 -4.19 -13.16
N LYS A 298 -24.13 -4.51 -14.46
CA LYS A 298 -23.99 -5.88 -14.96
C LYS A 298 -22.62 -6.47 -14.63
N VAL A 299 -21.56 -5.66 -14.65
CA VAL A 299 -20.18 -6.05 -14.33
C VAL A 299 -19.95 -6.05 -12.83
N PHE A 300 -20.44 -5.02 -12.14
CA PHE A 300 -20.36 -4.88 -10.68
C PHE A 300 -21.75 -4.66 -10.07
N PRO A 301 -22.50 -5.74 -9.75
CA PRO A 301 -23.87 -5.65 -9.25
C PRO A 301 -24.01 -5.02 -7.86
N GLY A 302 -22.92 -4.65 -7.21
CA GLY A 302 -22.94 -3.94 -5.92
C GLY A 302 -23.36 -4.79 -4.71
N LYS A 303 -23.78 -6.03 -4.91
CA LYS A 303 -24.18 -6.97 -3.85
C LYS A 303 -23.01 -7.87 -3.46
N ARG A 304 -21.92 -7.29 -2.92
CA ARG A 304 -20.75 -8.04 -2.45
C ARG A 304 -20.30 -7.46 -1.14
N TYR A 305 -19.78 -8.31 -0.27
CA TYR A 305 -19.13 -7.85 0.94
C TYR A 305 -17.91 -6.99 0.56
N ARG A 306 -17.64 -5.95 1.34
CA ARG A 306 -16.48 -5.11 1.04
C ARG A 306 -15.20 -5.79 1.47
N LEU A 307 -15.23 -6.43 2.67
CA LEU A 307 -14.04 -7.03 3.27
C LEU A 307 -14.33 -8.19 4.22
N PHE A 308 -15.37 -8.13 5.08
CA PHE A 308 -15.64 -9.08 6.17
C PHE A 308 -16.93 -9.88 5.94
N PRO A 309 -16.95 -10.94 5.10
CA PRO A 309 -18.14 -11.76 4.98
C PRO A 309 -18.37 -12.53 6.30
N PRO A 310 -19.63 -12.72 6.73
CA PRO A 310 -20.86 -12.25 6.12
C PRO A 310 -21.31 -10.86 6.60
N PHE A 311 -20.50 -10.10 7.33
CA PHE A 311 -20.94 -8.90 8.05
C PHE A 311 -20.73 -7.60 7.27
N TYR A 312 -19.69 -7.53 6.46
CA TYR A 312 -19.31 -6.25 5.85
C TYR A 312 -18.81 -6.39 4.41
#